data_9f77e302668f951828c169ac9a24ac17
#
_entry.id   9f77e302668f951828c169ac9a24ac17
#
_cell.length_a   1.000
_cell.length_b   1.000
_cell.length_c   1.000
_cell.angle_alpha   90.00
_cell.angle_beta   90.00
_cell.angle_gamma   90.00
#
_symmetry.space_group_name_H-M   'P 1'
#
loop_
_entity.id
_entity.type
_entity.pdbx_description
1 polymer ?
#
loop_
_entity_poly.entity_id
_entity_poly.type
_entity_poly.pdbx_seq_one_letter_code
_entity_poly.pdbx_strand_id
1 'polypeptide(L)'
;QKYYNPPINLSYLAKALNASSHHQSAITVKKNILLSTCKTTALLPRTQLEKLVQDYLVFGNAYIEVQRNQFGKVIGLSSPLAKYMRVGVEEGVFYQIVNGYEEHKFSAGSVFNLVNPDINQEVYGVPEYLAALQSAFLNESATLFRRKYYLNGAHAGSIIYLSDPVVKD
;
A
#
# COMPACT_ATOMS: atom_id res chain seq x y z
N GLN A 1 -20.26 6.27 -16.83
CA GLN A 1 -19.10 5.75 -16.11
C GLN A 1 -19.35 4.26 -15.84
N LYS A 2 -18.41 3.37 -16.16
CA LYS A 2 -18.59 1.91 -16.02
C LYS A 2 -18.17 1.42 -14.61
N TYR A 3 -17.25 2.13 -13.98
CA TYR A 3 -16.67 1.78 -12.68
C TYR A 3 -16.37 3.04 -11.85
N TYR A 4 -16.22 2.85 -10.55
CA TYR A 4 -15.80 3.89 -9.62
C TYR A 4 -14.29 4.07 -9.63
N ASN A 5 -13.82 5.30 -9.54
CA ASN A 5 -12.41 5.57 -9.33
C ASN A 5 -12.09 5.51 -7.83
N PRO A 6 -10.95 4.91 -7.45
CA PRO A 6 -10.52 4.93 -6.07
C PRO A 6 -10.26 6.36 -5.59
N PRO A 7 -10.65 6.70 -4.35
CA PRO A 7 -10.49 8.06 -3.80
C PRO A 7 -9.04 8.46 -3.59
N ILE A 8 -8.17 7.45 -3.45
CA ILE A 8 -6.74 7.64 -3.23
C ILE A 8 -5.98 7.05 -4.42
N ASN A 9 -4.92 7.73 -4.82
CA ASN A 9 -4.07 7.22 -5.89
C ASN A 9 -3.29 5.98 -5.43
N LEU A 10 -3.73 4.81 -5.88
CA LEU A 10 -3.14 3.52 -5.52
C LEU A 10 -1.67 3.39 -5.97
N SER A 11 -1.28 4.05 -7.06
CA SER A 11 0.11 4.09 -7.50
C SER A 11 1.00 4.89 -6.54
N TYR A 12 0.44 5.92 -5.91
CA TYR A 12 1.13 6.66 -4.85
C TYR A 12 1.33 5.80 -3.60
N LEU A 13 0.30 5.07 -3.16
CA LEU A 13 0.41 4.15 -2.02
C LEU A 13 1.46 3.05 -2.26
N ALA A 14 1.50 2.50 -3.48
CA ALA A 14 2.51 1.51 -3.85
C ALA A 14 3.94 2.07 -3.78
N LYS A 15 4.15 3.33 -4.17
CA LYS A 15 5.45 4.02 -4.03
C LYS A 15 5.76 4.35 -2.56
N ALA A 16 4.75 4.78 -1.81
CA ALA A 16 4.88 5.14 -0.41
C ALA A 16 5.35 3.97 0.46
N LEU A 17 4.97 2.73 0.12
CA LEU A 17 5.44 1.52 0.80
C LEU A 17 6.97 1.45 0.88
N ASN A 18 7.66 1.84 -0.18
CA ASN A 18 9.12 1.77 -0.29
C ASN A 18 9.81 3.10 0.06
N ALA A 19 9.06 4.15 0.38
CA ALA A 19 9.62 5.46 0.68
C ALA A 19 10.22 5.54 2.08
N SER A 20 9.76 4.70 3.02
CA SER A 20 10.28 4.63 4.38
C SER A 20 10.59 3.19 4.77
N SER A 21 11.82 2.92 5.20
CA SER A 21 12.26 1.60 5.65
C SER A 21 11.49 1.12 6.87
N HIS A 22 11.14 2.02 7.79
CA HIS A 22 10.35 1.70 8.98
C HIS A 22 8.93 1.29 8.62
N HIS A 23 8.30 2.02 7.68
CA HIS A 23 6.98 1.70 7.19
C HIS A 23 6.95 0.33 6.49
N GLN A 24 7.91 0.08 5.58
CA GLN A 24 8.04 -1.20 4.88
C GLN A 24 8.23 -2.37 5.87
N SER A 25 9.08 -2.18 6.88
CA SER A 25 9.32 -3.20 7.91
C SER A 25 8.06 -3.51 8.70
N ALA A 26 7.29 -2.49 9.10
CA ALA A 26 6.03 -2.67 9.83
C ALA A 26 5.00 -3.47 9.01
N ILE A 27 4.83 -3.15 7.73
CA ILE A 27 3.95 -3.91 6.82
C ILE A 27 4.44 -5.34 6.65
N THR A 28 5.76 -5.56 6.53
CA THR A 28 6.35 -6.89 6.42
C THR A 28 6.09 -7.75 7.66
N VAL A 29 6.22 -7.19 8.85
CA VAL A 29 5.92 -7.89 10.10
C VAL A 29 4.43 -8.27 10.17
N LYS A 30 3.52 -7.33 9.91
CA LYS A 30 2.07 -7.61 9.85
C LYS A 30 1.76 -8.71 8.84
N LYS A 31 2.34 -8.64 7.64
CA LYS A 31 2.18 -9.66 6.59
C LYS A 31 2.61 -11.04 7.09
N ASN A 32 3.79 -11.14 7.71
CA ASN A 32 4.32 -12.43 8.18
C ASN A 32 3.45 -13.03 9.30
N ILE A 33 2.93 -12.20 10.20
CA ILE A 33 2.00 -12.65 11.26
C ILE A 33 0.73 -13.21 10.62
N LEU A 34 0.09 -12.49 9.70
CA LEU A 34 -1.11 -12.96 9.02
C LEU A 34 -0.86 -14.26 8.25
N LEU A 35 0.27 -14.36 7.53
CA LEU A 35 0.63 -15.57 6.80
C LEU A 35 0.93 -16.77 7.69
N SER A 36 1.37 -16.55 8.92
CA SER A 36 1.61 -17.63 9.89
C SER A 36 0.32 -18.19 10.47
N THR A 37 -0.74 -17.39 10.53
CA THR A 37 -2.05 -17.79 11.06
C THR A 37 -2.99 -18.38 10.01
N CYS A 38 -2.77 -18.03 8.72
CA CYS A 38 -3.60 -18.50 7.62
C CYS A 38 -3.15 -19.88 7.11
N LYS A 39 -4.11 -20.75 6.89
CA LYS A 39 -3.86 -22.06 6.25
C LYS A 39 -3.99 -21.94 4.73
N THR A 40 -2.99 -22.42 4.04
CA THR A 40 -3.03 -22.56 2.57
C THR A 40 -3.81 -23.81 2.17
N THR A 41 -4.40 -23.75 0.99
CA THR A 41 -5.13 -24.88 0.40
C THR A 41 -4.63 -25.11 -1.03
N ALA A 42 -4.99 -26.24 -1.62
CA ALA A 42 -4.68 -26.51 -3.03
C ALA A 42 -5.30 -25.46 -3.97
N LEU A 43 -6.45 -24.87 -3.59
CA LEU A 43 -7.13 -23.85 -4.38
C LEU A 43 -6.50 -22.45 -4.18
N LEU A 44 -5.97 -22.17 -2.98
CA LEU A 44 -5.31 -20.92 -2.65
C LEU A 44 -3.86 -21.20 -2.20
N PRO A 45 -2.91 -21.28 -3.13
CA PRO A 45 -1.51 -21.52 -2.80
C PRO A 45 -0.91 -20.30 -2.07
N ARG A 46 0.18 -20.55 -1.33
CA ARG A 46 0.84 -19.53 -0.50
C ARG A 46 1.18 -18.26 -1.27
N THR A 47 1.62 -18.38 -2.51
CA THR A 47 1.97 -17.24 -3.36
C THR A 47 0.79 -16.30 -3.64
N GLN A 48 -0.42 -16.84 -3.82
CA GLN A 48 -1.62 -16.03 -4.00
C GLN A 48 -2.09 -15.42 -2.68
N LEU A 49 -1.97 -16.17 -1.58
CA LEU A 49 -2.27 -15.67 -0.25
C LEU A 49 -1.33 -14.50 0.14
N GLU A 50 -0.04 -14.60 -0.18
CA GLU A 50 0.94 -13.53 0.07
C GLU A 50 0.59 -12.23 -0.69
N LYS A 51 0.17 -12.34 -1.96
CA LYS A 51 -0.31 -11.20 -2.75
C LYS A 51 -1.56 -10.59 -2.13
N LEU A 52 -2.52 -11.40 -1.77
CA LEU A 52 -3.78 -10.98 -1.16
C LEU A 52 -3.55 -10.20 0.14
N VAL A 53 -2.74 -10.75 1.04
CA VAL A 53 -2.41 -10.12 2.32
C VAL A 53 -1.65 -8.83 2.11
N GLN A 54 -0.71 -8.81 1.18
CA GLN A 54 0.06 -7.61 0.88
C GLN A 54 -0.82 -6.50 0.32
N ASP A 55 -1.71 -6.81 -0.64
CA ASP A 55 -2.62 -5.85 -1.22
C ASP A 55 -3.59 -5.29 -0.17
N TYR A 56 -4.13 -6.14 0.70
CA TYR A 56 -4.99 -5.71 1.80
C TYR A 56 -4.28 -4.72 2.74
N LEU A 57 -3.04 -5.03 3.15
CA LEU A 57 -2.28 -4.17 4.04
C LEU A 57 -1.84 -2.85 3.40
N VAL A 58 -1.53 -2.86 2.10
CA VAL A 58 -1.00 -1.68 1.38
C VAL A 58 -2.12 -0.79 0.87
N PHE A 59 -3.21 -1.36 0.36
CA PHE A 59 -4.28 -0.61 -0.30
C PHE A 59 -5.57 -0.54 0.50
N GLY A 60 -5.70 -1.31 1.58
CA GLY A 60 -6.97 -1.49 2.28
C GLY A 60 -8.01 -2.27 1.46
N ASN A 61 -7.60 -2.81 0.32
CA ASN A 61 -8.43 -3.57 -0.62
C ASN A 61 -7.64 -4.76 -1.12
N ALA A 62 -8.28 -5.92 -1.21
CA ALA A 62 -7.72 -7.10 -1.85
C ALA A 62 -8.82 -7.86 -2.58
N TYR A 63 -8.46 -8.56 -3.64
CA TYR A 63 -9.41 -9.22 -4.51
C TYR A 63 -9.05 -10.67 -4.70
N ILE A 64 -10.06 -11.53 -4.70
CA ILE A 64 -9.93 -12.94 -5.01
C ILE A 64 -10.82 -13.24 -6.21
N GLU A 65 -10.21 -13.72 -7.28
CA GLU A 65 -10.89 -14.25 -8.44
C GLU A 65 -11.06 -15.77 -8.30
N VAL A 66 -12.28 -16.24 -8.47
CA VAL A 66 -12.62 -17.66 -8.48
C VAL A 66 -12.48 -18.19 -9.90
N GLN A 67 -11.43 -18.95 -10.16
CA GLN A 67 -11.21 -19.59 -11.45
C GLN A 67 -12.02 -20.87 -11.57
N ARG A 68 -12.79 -20.97 -12.65
CA ARG A 68 -13.65 -22.14 -12.93
C ARG A 68 -13.27 -22.78 -14.26
N ASN A 69 -13.42 -24.08 -14.33
CA ASN A 69 -13.29 -24.80 -15.61
C ASN A 69 -14.58 -24.66 -16.46
N GLN A 70 -14.57 -25.23 -17.66
CA GLN A 70 -15.71 -25.21 -18.58
C GLN A 70 -16.97 -25.84 -18.01
N PHE A 71 -16.84 -26.72 -17.01
CA PHE A 71 -17.97 -27.38 -16.32
C PHE A 71 -18.43 -26.59 -15.06
N GLY A 72 -17.91 -25.38 -14.83
CA GLY A 72 -18.26 -24.56 -13.68
C GLY A 72 -17.58 -24.95 -12.37
N LYS A 73 -16.77 -26.02 -12.33
CA LYS A 73 -16.04 -26.43 -11.13
C LYS A 73 -14.90 -25.47 -10.82
N VAL A 74 -14.77 -25.09 -9.56
CA VAL A 74 -13.65 -24.25 -9.09
C VAL A 74 -12.35 -25.03 -9.19
N ILE A 75 -11.36 -24.47 -9.88
CA ILE A 75 -10.04 -25.06 -10.10
C ILE A 75 -8.93 -24.31 -9.37
N GLY A 76 -9.17 -23.05 -8.98
CA GLY A 76 -8.20 -22.26 -8.28
C GLY A 76 -8.74 -20.90 -7.87
N LEU A 77 -7.99 -20.24 -7.00
CA LEU A 77 -8.21 -18.86 -6.59
C LEU A 77 -6.97 -18.05 -6.97
N SER A 78 -7.17 -16.93 -7.64
CA SER A 78 -6.09 -15.98 -7.96
C SER A 78 -6.32 -14.65 -7.25
N SER A 79 -5.25 -13.94 -6.99
CA SER A 79 -5.31 -12.59 -6.43
C SER A 79 -4.83 -11.60 -7.49
N PRO A 80 -5.76 -10.98 -8.25
CA PRO A 80 -5.44 -9.89 -9.15
C PRO A 80 -4.97 -8.67 -8.34
N LEU A 81 -3.99 -7.95 -8.88
CA LEU A 81 -3.35 -6.84 -8.18
C LEU A 81 -4.35 -5.71 -7.90
N ALA A 82 -4.58 -5.39 -6.63
CA ALA A 82 -5.58 -4.39 -6.20
C ALA A 82 -5.35 -3.01 -6.83
N LYS A 83 -4.10 -2.66 -7.11
CA LYS A 83 -3.73 -1.41 -7.80
C LYS A 83 -4.46 -1.21 -9.12
N TYR A 84 -4.72 -2.28 -9.87
CA TYR A 84 -5.37 -2.25 -11.17
C TYR A 84 -6.87 -2.55 -11.12
N MET A 85 -7.38 -2.99 -9.98
CA MET A 85 -8.78 -3.34 -9.82
C MET A 85 -9.67 -2.11 -9.67
N ARG A 86 -10.86 -2.18 -10.27
CA ARG A 86 -11.91 -1.17 -10.16
C ARG A 86 -13.24 -1.86 -9.88
N VAL A 87 -14.00 -1.29 -8.96
CA VAL A 87 -15.35 -1.74 -8.65
C VAL A 87 -16.30 -1.16 -9.67
N GLY A 88 -17.10 -2.02 -10.31
CA GLY A 88 -18.11 -1.61 -11.28
C GLY A 88 -19.26 -0.86 -10.62
N VAL A 89 -19.98 -0.06 -11.41
CA VAL A 89 -21.25 0.58 -10.98
C VAL A 89 -22.33 -0.48 -10.81
N GLU A 90 -22.30 -1.53 -11.64
CA GLU A 90 -23.17 -2.69 -11.48
C GLU A 90 -22.66 -3.55 -10.32
N GLU A 91 -23.55 -3.96 -9.44
CA GLU A 91 -23.20 -4.80 -8.28
C GLU A 91 -22.55 -6.14 -8.69
N GLY A 92 -21.47 -6.50 -8.02
CA GLY A 92 -20.74 -7.74 -8.28
C GLY A 92 -19.89 -7.75 -9.55
N VAL A 93 -19.78 -6.63 -10.25
CA VAL A 93 -18.96 -6.47 -11.45
C VAL A 93 -17.64 -5.77 -11.10
N PHE A 94 -16.54 -6.34 -11.58
CA PHE A 94 -15.20 -5.80 -11.38
C PHE A 94 -14.47 -5.66 -12.71
N TYR A 95 -13.57 -4.70 -12.76
CA TYR A 95 -12.72 -4.42 -13.91
C TYR A 95 -11.27 -4.42 -13.50
N GLN A 96 -10.40 -4.92 -14.34
CA GLN A 96 -8.95 -4.74 -14.21
C GLN A 96 -8.50 -3.78 -15.32
N ILE A 97 -7.80 -2.72 -14.93
CA ILE A 97 -7.31 -1.69 -15.86
C ILE A 97 -5.79 -1.66 -15.78
N VAL A 98 -5.16 -2.15 -16.84
CA VAL A 98 -3.71 -2.15 -16.97
C VAL A 98 -3.30 -1.02 -17.90
N ASN A 99 -2.22 -0.31 -17.58
CA ASN A 99 -1.67 0.79 -18.37
C ASN A 99 -2.66 1.94 -18.67
N GLY A 100 -3.81 1.98 -17.98
CA GLY A 100 -4.81 3.04 -18.12
C GLY A 100 -5.77 2.88 -19.30
N TYR A 101 -5.58 1.90 -20.18
CA TYR A 101 -6.41 1.67 -21.37
C TYR A 101 -6.79 0.20 -21.62
N GLU A 102 -6.03 -0.75 -21.11
CA GLU A 102 -6.39 -2.16 -21.20
C GLU A 102 -7.43 -2.49 -20.15
N GLU A 103 -8.66 -2.72 -20.57
CA GLU A 103 -9.79 -3.02 -19.70
C GLU A 103 -10.16 -4.50 -19.83
N HIS A 104 -10.10 -5.24 -18.72
CA HIS A 104 -10.63 -6.58 -18.60
C HIS A 104 -11.82 -6.56 -17.64
N LYS A 105 -13.01 -6.96 -18.13
CA LYS A 105 -14.22 -7.13 -17.33
C LYS A 105 -14.29 -8.57 -16.82
N PHE A 106 -14.33 -8.75 -15.50
CA PHE A 106 -14.55 -10.06 -14.90
C PHE A 106 -16.01 -10.50 -15.03
N SER A 107 -16.25 -11.80 -15.08
CA SER A 107 -17.61 -12.34 -15.03
C SER A 107 -18.27 -11.96 -13.70
N ALA A 108 -19.56 -11.62 -13.75
CA ALA A 108 -20.30 -11.25 -12.53
C ALA A 108 -20.23 -12.37 -11.49
N GLY A 109 -19.92 -12.01 -10.24
CA GLY A 109 -19.77 -12.94 -9.13
C GLY A 109 -18.52 -13.83 -9.16
N SER A 110 -17.57 -13.59 -10.08
CA SER A 110 -16.29 -14.33 -10.11
C SER A 110 -15.23 -13.72 -9.21
N VAL A 111 -15.39 -12.45 -8.81
CA VAL A 111 -14.44 -11.73 -7.96
C VAL A 111 -15.07 -11.42 -6.63
N PHE A 112 -14.33 -11.69 -5.56
CA PHE A 112 -14.66 -11.31 -4.20
C PHE A 112 -13.71 -10.20 -3.74
N ASN A 113 -14.26 -9.12 -3.17
CA ASN A 113 -13.50 -8.00 -2.65
C ASN A 113 -13.42 -8.04 -1.13
N LEU A 114 -12.21 -8.05 -0.59
CA LEU A 114 -11.90 -7.84 0.83
C LEU A 114 -11.57 -6.37 1.05
N VAL A 115 -12.40 -5.70 1.83
CA VAL A 115 -12.30 -4.25 2.08
C VAL A 115 -11.96 -4.01 3.54
N ASN A 116 -11.00 -3.12 3.79
CA ASN A 116 -10.81 -2.54 5.12
C ASN A 116 -11.77 -1.35 5.26
N PRO A 117 -12.85 -1.49 6.05
CA PRO A 117 -13.92 -0.49 6.08
C PRO A 117 -13.43 0.84 6.64
N ASP A 118 -13.88 1.93 6.03
CA ASP A 118 -13.68 3.30 6.51
C ASP A 118 -15.02 4.03 6.49
N ILE A 119 -15.29 4.82 7.52
CA ILE A 119 -16.58 5.52 7.67
C ILE A 119 -16.83 6.57 6.59
N ASN A 120 -15.80 7.03 5.90
CA ASN A 120 -15.88 8.02 4.84
C ASN A 120 -15.88 7.40 3.43
N GLN A 121 -15.84 6.06 3.34
CA GLN A 121 -15.71 5.33 2.06
C GLN A 121 -16.72 4.19 1.99
N GLU A 122 -17.54 4.18 0.94
CA GLU A 122 -18.57 3.15 0.75
C GLU A 122 -18.10 2.01 -0.17
N VAL A 123 -17.24 2.32 -1.16
CA VAL A 123 -16.89 1.40 -2.25
C VAL A 123 -15.51 0.81 -2.06
N TYR A 124 -14.57 1.62 -1.60
CA TYR A 124 -13.17 1.21 -1.41
C TYR A 124 -12.77 1.29 0.05
N GLY A 125 -11.93 0.36 0.46
CA GLY A 125 -11.27 0.42 1.75
C GLY A 125 -10.10 1.40 1.76
N VAL A 126 -9.70 1.78 2.97
CA VAL A 126 -8.57 2.67 3.22
C VAL A 126 -7.54 1.93 4.07
N PRO A 127 -6.25 1.98 3.74
CA PRO A 127 -5.24 1.30 4.54
C PRO A 127 -5.10 1.97 5.91
N GLU A 128 -4.97 1.15 6.96
CA GLU A 128 -4.85 1.61 8.36
C GLU A 128 -3.71 2.62 8.59
N TYR A 129 -2.61 2.46 7.87
CA TYR A 129 -1.42 3.30 8.06
C TYR A 129 -1.56 4.70 7.45
N LEU A 130 -2.64 5.00 6.72
CA LEU A 130 -2.77 6.27 6.00
C LEU A 130 -2.64 7.49 6.94
N ALA A 131 -3.22 7.41 8.13
CA ALA A 131 -3.11 8.46 9.13
C ALA A 131 -1.68 8.67 9.63
N ALA A 132 -0.86 7.62 9.65
CA ALA A 132 0.53 7.66 10.09
C ALA A 132 1.52 7.99 8.96
N LEU A 133 1.06 8.10 7.72
CA LEU A 133 1.92 8.24 6.55
C LEU A 133 2.76 9.54 6.58
N GLN A 134 2.18 10.64 7.04
CA GLN A 134 2.90 11.91 7.19
C GLN A 134 4.04 11.80 8.21
N SER A 135 3.81 11.14 9.34
CA SER A 135 4.83 10.88 10.35
C SER A 135 5.95 9.98 9.83
N ALA A 136 5.61 8.98 9.01
CA ALA A 136 6.59 8.12 8.36
C ALA A 136 7.49 8.91 7.39
N PHE A 137 6.93 9.81 6.59
CA PHE A 137 7.71 10.67 5.68
C PHE A 137 8.55 11.70 6.42
N LEU A 138 8.04 12.26 7.51
CA LEU A 138 8.83 13.18 8.34
C LEU A 138 10.05 12.46 8.93
N ASN A 139 9.88 11.26 9.45
CA ASN A 139 10.97 10.45 9.98
C ASN A 139 12.01 10.10 8.90
N GLU A 140 11.57 9.75 7.69
CA GLU A 140 12.48 9.51 6.57
C GLU A 140 13.26 10.76 6.19
N SER A 141 12.61 11.92 6.11
CA SER A 141 13.25 13.19 5.84
C SER A 141 14.30 13.56 6.89
N ALA A 142 14.01 13.30 8.17
CA ALA A 142 14.97 13.49 9.26
C ALA A 142 16.18 12.55 9.13
N THR A 143 15.96 11.30 8.73
CA THR A 143 17.01 10.31 8.49
C THR A 143 17.90 10.71 7.31
N LEU A 144 17.32 11.19 6.22
CA LEU A 144 18.06 11.70 5.06
C LEU A 144 18.87 12.96 5.41
N PHE A 145 18.30 13.88 6.21
CA PHE A 145 19.01 15.05 6.71
C PHE A 145 20.23 14.65 7.55
N ARG A 146 20.04 13.74 8.52
CA ARG A 146 21.15 13.21 9.35
C ARG A 146 22.24 12.57 8.49
N ARG A 147 21.84 11.72 7.52
CA ARG A 147 22.79 11.08 6.60
C ARG A 147 23.60 12.09 5.81
N LYS A 148 22.96 13.13 5.23
CA LYS A 148 23.65 14.21 4.52
C LYS A 148 24.60 14.96 5.45
N TYR A 149 24.16 15.26 6.66
CA TYR A 149 24.97 15.95 7.67
C TYR A 149 26.25 15.18 8.00
N TYR A 150 26.14 13.85 8.23
CA TYR A 150 27.31 13.02 8.49
C TYR A 150 28.22 12.82 7.27
N LEU A 151 27.67 12.68 6.08
CA LEU A 151 28.45 12.51 4.86
C LEU A 151 29.21 13.78 4.44
N ASN A 152 28.63 14.94 4.71
CA ASN A 152 29.26 16.23 4.39
C ASN A 152 30.26 16.68 5.47
N GLY A 153 30.56 15.86 6.45
CA GLY A 153 31.37 16.17 7.61
C GLY A 153 30.61 17.11 8.55
N ALA A 154 30.28 16.62 9.74
CA ALA A 154 29.70 17.44 10.80
C ALA A 154 30.76 18.43 11.29
N HIS A 155 30.98 19.50 10.54
CA HIS A 155 31.78 20.57 11.02
C HIS A 155 30.97 21.31 12.08
N ALA A 156 31.49 21.33 13.30
CA ALA A 156 31.01 22.23 14.31
C ALA A 156 31.07 23.65 13.71
N GLY A 157 29.91 24.28 13.58
CA GLY A 157 29.87 25.66 13.13
C GLY A 157 30.82 26.48 13.99
N SER A 158 31.60 27.34 13.36
CA SER A 158 32.53 28.23 14.08
C SER A 158 31.75 29.02 15.12
N ILE A 159 32.13 28.91 16.40
CA ILE A 159 31.61 29.76 17.45
C ILE A 159 32.36 31.08 17.31
N ILE A 160 31.69 32.11 16.79
CA ILE A 160 32.23 33.47 16.78
C ILE A 160 31.94 34.06 18.15
N TYR A 161 32.95 34.17 18.98
CA TYR A 161 32.88 34.92 20.23
C TYR A 161 33.24 36.36 19.97
N LEU A 162 32.26 37.27 19.99
CA LEU A 162 32.46 38.71 19.93
C LEU A 162 32.57 39.21 21.38
N SER A 163 33.78 39.46 21.83
CA SER A 163 33.99 40.24 23.05
C SER A 163 33.89 41.72 22.72
N ASP A 164 33.03 42.43 23.42
CA ASP A 164 32.93 43.87 23.34
C ASP A 164 34.26 44.47 23.83
N PRO A 165 34.90 45.37 23.04
CA PRO A 165 36.09 46.04 23.54
C PRO A 165 35.70 46.94 24.73
N VAL A 166 36.28 46.64 25.86
CA VAL A 166 36.13 47.47 27.04
C VAL A 166 36.53 48.91 26.68
N VAL A 167 35.56 49.79 26.69
CA VAL A 167 35.82 51.21 26.59
C VAL A 167 36.72 51.57 27.79
N LYS A 168 37.96 51.91 27.54
CA LYS A 168 38.84 52.53 28.54
C LYS A 168 38.51 53.97 28.56
N ASP A 169 38.04 54.47 29.69
CA ASP A 169 37.98 55.90 30.04
C ASP A 169 39.38 56.52 30.10
#